data_fc33f7e407c1aff658a70dbd6f9d43a8
#
_entry.id   fc33f7e407c1aff658a70dbd6f9d43a8
#
_cell.length_a   1.000
_cell.length_b   1.000
_cell.length_c   1.000
_cell.angle_alpha   90.00
_cell.angle_beta   90.00
_cell.angle_gamma   90.00
#
_symmetry.space_group_name_H-M   'P 1'
#
loop_
_entity.id
_entity.type
_entity.pdbx_description
1 polymer ?
#
loop_
_entity_poly.entity_id
_entity_poly.type
_entity_poly.pdbx_seq_one_letter_code
_entity_poly.pdbx_strand_id
1 'polypeptide(L)'
;ILTYISLGISVFGISRALEGDFKVAIFCLALSGLCDMFDGKIARTKKNRTDDEKNFGIQIDSLCDVVCFGIFPAMICYCLGVNTPAGIGALIFYSVASVIRLAYFNVSETKRQNETSENRQYYQGLPITSMAIILPFLYLMRRYCGLYFLIVIHIAVIIVGLLFILDIKVKKPQNPVRILPVSYTHLRAHETVLD
;
A
#
# COMPACT_ATOMS: atom_id res chain seq x y z
N ILE A 1 8.57 -11.99 6.97
CA ILE A 1 7.71 -12.47 8.08
C ILE A 1 6.47 -11.58 8.20
N LEU A 2 6.63 -10.25 8.20
CA LEU A 2 5.51 -9.32 8.36
C LEU A 2 4.50 -9.41 7.21
N THR A 3 4.98 -9.62 5.98
CA THR A 3 4.18 -9.88 4.77
C THR A 3 3.26 -11.10 4.93
N TYR A 4 3.77 -12.20 5.52
CA TYR A 4 2.94 -13.39 5.80
C TYR A 4 1.92 -13.14 6.91
N ILE A 5 2.26 -12.31 7.91
CA ILE A 5 1.32 -11.90 8.96
C ILE A 5 0.20 -11.07 8.33
N SER A 6 0.51 -10.12 7.47
CA SER A 6 -0.45 -9.31 6.73
C SER A 6 -1.41 -10.18 5.91
N LEU A 7 -0.87 -11.19 5.21
CA LEU A 7 -1.68 -12.16 4.47
C LEU A 7 -2.61 -12.96 5.40
N GLY A 8 -2.09 -13.46 6.53
CA GLY A 8 -2.89 -14.18 7.54
C GLY A 8 -4.03 -13.34 8.11
N ILE A 9 -3.76 -12.06 8.43
CA ILE A 9 -4.77 -11.10 8.89
C ILE A 9 -5.82 -10.88 7.80
N SER A 10 -5.42 -10.78 6.53
CA SER A 10 -6.35 -10.57 5.42
C SER A 10 -7.26 -11.78 5.19
N VAL A 11 -6.72 -12.99 5.25
CA VAL A 11 -7.51 -14.24 5.14
C VAL A 11 -8.50 -14.35 6.30
N PHE A 12 -8.07 -14.07 7.53
CA PHE A 12 -8.96 -14.00 8.69
C PHE A 12 -10.03 -12.91 8.51
N GLY A 13 -9.66 -11.74 7.99
CA GLY A 13 -10.61 -10.67 7.71
C GLY A 13 -11.66 -11.05 6.66
N ILE A 14 -11.28 -11.83 5.63
CA ILE A 14 -12.22 -12.38 4.64
C ILE A 14 -13.23 -13.29 5.35
N SER A 15 -12.80 -14.19 6.24
CA SER A 15 -13.72 -15.06 6.97
C SER A 15 -14.72 -14.26 7.82
N ARG A 16 -14.26 -13.18 8.46
CA ARG A 16 -15.14 -12.28 9.23
C ARG A 16 -16.14 -11.53 8.34
N ALA A 17 -15.70 -11.10 7.14
CA ALA A 17 -16.59 -10.47 6.17
C ALA A 17 -17.72 -11.41 5.70
N LEU A 18 -17.39 -12.68 5.46
CA LEU A 18 -18.36 -13.72 5.08
C LEU A 18 -19.38 -14.01 6.20
N GLU A 19 -18.97 -13.91 7.46
CA GLU A 19 -19.85 -14.04 8.61
C GLU A 19 -20.68 -12.76 8.91
N GLY A 20 -20.43 -11.68 8.16
CA GLY A 20 -21.13 -10.40 8.33
C GLY A 20 -20.53 -9.50 9.41
N ASP A 21 -19.40 -9.88 10.01
CA ASP A 21 -18.68 -9.03 10.98
C ASP A 21 -17.77 -8.01 10.26
N PHE A 22 -18.41 -7.05 9.62
CA PHE A 22 -17.70 -6.02 8.85
C PHE A 22 -16.78 -5.13 9.67
N LYS A 23 -17.06 -4.95 10.97
CA LYS A 23 -16.18 -4.13 11.82
C LYS A 23 -14.81 -4.75 11.97
N VAL A 24 -14.77 -6.05 12.26
CA VAL A 24 -13.52 -6.80 12.37
C VAL A 24 -12.84 -6.92 11.00
N ALA A 25 -13.58 -7.19 9.93
CA ALA A 25 -13.02 -7.26 8.58
C ALA A 25 -12.34 -5.94 8.16
N ILE A 26 -12.99 -4.80 8.39
CA ILE A 26 -12.44 -3.47 8.11
C ILE A 26 -11.22 -3.16 8.98
N PHE A 27 -11.25 -3.54 10.25
CA PHE A 27 -10.09 -3.41 11.14
C PHE A 27 -8.91 -4.25 10.65
N CYS A 28 -9.15 -5.50 10.23
CA CYS A 28 -8.14 -6.37 9.65
C CYS A 28 -7.53 -5.75 8.37
N LEU A 29 -8.34 -5.13 7.52
CA LEU A 29 -7.85 -4.45 6.32
C LEU A 29 -6.92 -3.29 6.66
N ALA A 30 -7.31 -2.44 7.61
CA ALA A 30 -6.46 -1.34 8.07
C ALA A 30 -5.16 -1.85 8.71
N LEU A 31 -5.24 -2.90 9.52
CA LEU A 31 -4.07 -3.52 10.16
C LEU A 31 -3.13 -4.16 9.13
N SER A 32 -3.66 -4.82 8.10
CA SER A 32 -2.89 -5.35 6.97
C SER A 32 -2.12 -4.24 6.25
N GLY A 33 -2.76 -3.09 5.99
CA GLY A 33 -2.10 -1.92 5.40
C GLY A 33 -1.01 -1.32 6.28
N LEU A 34 -1.18 -1.34 7.61
CA LEU A 34 -0.13 -0.94 8.54
C LEU A 34 1.05 -1.91 8.50
N CYS A 35 0.81 -3.23 8.47
CA CYS A 35 1.86 -4.23 8.35
C CYS A 35 2.68 -4.03 7.08
N ASP A 36 2.05 -3.79 5.93
CA ASP A 36 2.71 -3.51 4.66
C ASP A 36 3.59 -2.25 4.73
N MET A 37 3.10 -1.18 5.36
CA MET A 37 3.88 0.05 5.52
C MET A 37 5.18 -0.17 6.33
N PHE A 38 5.18 -1.12 7.27
CA PHE A 38 6.33 -1.40 8.14
C PHE A 38 7.28 -2.43 7.52
N ASP A 39 6.81 -3.42 6.76
CA ASP A 39 7.68 -4.47 6.22
C ASP A 39 8.67 -3.93 5.19
N GLY A 40 8.26 -2.99 4.34
CA GLY A 40 9.14 -2.28 3.43
C GLY A 40 10.26 -1.51 4.14
N LYS A 41 10.02 -0.98 5.35
CA LYS A 41 11.06 -0.34 6.17
C LYS A 41 12.04 -1.38 6.74
N ILE A 42 11.52 -2.47 7.29
CA ILE A 42 12.31 -3.56 7.88
C ILE A 42 13.14 -4.26 6.79
N ALA A 43 12.59 -4.46 5.61
CA ALA A 43 13.28 -5.08 4.49
C ALA A 43 14.55 -4.32 4.10
N ARG A 44 14.57 -2.99 4.21
CA ARG A 44 15.73 -2.13 3.88
C ARG A 44 16.85 -2.17 4.92
N THR A 45 16.60 -2.63 6.13
CA THR A 45 17.64 -2.70 7.19
C THR A 45 18.57 -3.90 7.03
N LYS A 46 18.15 -4.95 6.31
CA LYS A 46 18.97 -6.15 6.08
C LYS A 46 19.97 -5.94 4.93
N LYS A 47 21.23 -5.64 5.25
CA LYS A 47 22.27 -5.24 4.29
C LYS A 47 22.87 -6.40 3.47
N ASN A 48 22.84 -7.65 3.97
CA ASN A 48 23.51 -8.80 3.34
C ASN A 48 22.46 -9.75 2.75
N ARG A 49 21.87 -9.39 1.61
CA ARG A 49 20.96 -10.25 0.86
C ARG A 49 21.58 -10.60 -0.48
N THR A 50 21.44 -11.86 -0.90
CA THR A 50 21.73 -12.27 -2.27
C THR A 50 20.68 -11.67 -3.21
N ASP A 51 20.99 -11.56 -4.50
CA ASP A 51 20.05 -11.04 -5.49
C ASP A 51 18.80 -11.95 -5.60
N ASP A 52 18.97 -13.27 -5.45
CA ASP A 52 17.86 -14.22 -5.43
C ASP A 52 16.93 -14.01 -4.23
N GLU A 53 17.47 -13.81 -3.02
CA GLU A 53 16.69 -13.49 -1.82
C GLU A 53 15.92 -12.17 -1.96
N LYS A 54 16.53 -11.18 -2.62
CA LYS A 54 15.89 -9.89 -2.88
C LYS A 54 14.73 -10.03 -3.87
N ASN A 55 14.98 -10.73 -5.00
CA ASN A 55 13.96 -10.97 -6.01
C ASN A 55 12.81 -11.81 -5.46
N PHE A 56 13.10 -12.87 -4.72
CA PHE A 56 12.09 -13.69 -4.05
C PHE A 56 11.24 -12.85 -3.08
N GLY A 57 11.88 -11.98 -2.28
CA GLY A 57 11.19 -11.08 -1.37
C GLY A 57 10.19 -10.14 -2.09
N ILE A 58 10.60 -9.54 -3.20
CA ILE A 58 9.75 -8.66 -4.03
C ILE A 58 8.56 -9.42 -4.60
N GLN A 59 8.77 -10.65 -5.08
CA GLN A 59 7.69 -11.47 -5.66
C GLN A 59 6.65 -11.87 -4.59
N ILE A 60 7.10 -12.34 -3.43
CA ILE A 60 6.22 -12.73 -2.33
C ILE A 60 5.40 -11.54 -1.84
N ASP A 61 6.04 -10.39 -1.67
CA ASP A 61 5.39 -9.14 -1.26
C ASP A 61 4.26 -8.79 -2.23
N SER A 62 4.57 -8.77 -3.53
CA SER A 62 3.60 -8.49 -4.58
C SER A 62 2.43 -9.48 -4.63
N LEU A 63 2.69 -10.78 -4.44
CA LEU A 63 1.64 -11.80 -4.41
C LEU A 63 0.72 -11.64 -3.19
N CYS A 64 1.28 -11.32 -2.02
CA CYS A 64 0.51 -11.05 -0.82
C CYS A 64 -0.33 -9.78 -0.97
N ASP A 65 0.22 -8.73 -1.58
CA ASP A 65 -0.46 -7.45 -1.81
C ASP A 65 -1.69 -7.59 -2.70
N VAL A 66 -1.64 -8.45 -3.72
CA VAL A 66 -2.82 -8.75 -4.56
C VAL A 66 -3.95 -9.30 -3.68
N VAL A 67 -3.65 -10.20 -2.75
CA VAL A 67 -4.68 -10.76 -1.86
C VAL A 67 -5.14 -9.72 -0.85
N CYS A 68 -4.21 -9.02 -0.20
CA CYS A 68 -4.51 -8.09 0.89
C CYS A 68 -5.26 -6.83 0.43
N PHE A 69 -4.93 -6.30 -0.75
CA PHE A 69 -5.44 -5.01 -1.23
C PHE A 69 -6.21 -5.09 -2.55
N GLY A 70 -6.12 -6.23 -3.27
CA GLY A 70 -6.93 -6.49 -4.45
C GLY A 70 -8.19 -7.31 -4.11
N ILE A 71 -8.00 -8.53 -3.59
CA ILE A 71 -9.10 -9.47 -3.38
C ILE A 71 -9.87 -9.19 -2.08
N PHE A 72 -9.17 -8.97 -0.98
CA PHE A 72 -9.82 -8.77 0.32
C PHE A 72 -10.79 -7.57 0.35
N PRO A 73 -10.44 -6.36 -0.13
CA PRO A 73 -11.39 -5.26 -0.23
C PRO A 73 -12.57 -5.56 -1.16
N ALA A 74 -12.34 -6.27 -2.27
CA ALA A 74 -13.41 -6.69 -3.17
C ALA A 74 -14.39 -7.63 -2.47
N MET A 75 -13.90 -8.59 -1.67
CA MET A 75 -14.74 -9.49 -0.87
C MET A 75 -15.56 -8.75 0.19
N ILE A 76 -14.95 -7.77 0.88
CA ILE A 76 -15.69 -6.92 1.82
C ILE A 76 -16.82 -6.18 1.09
N CYS A 77 -16.54 -5.56 -0.06
CA CYS A 77 -17.55 -4.85 -0.84
C CYS A 77 -18.67 -5.77 -1.32
N TYR A 78 -18.33 -6.98 -1.78
CA TYR A 78 -19.32 -8.00 -2.17
C TYR A 78 -20.25 -8.34 -0.99
N CYS A 79 -19.70 -8.64 0.17
CA CYS A 79 -20.45 -8.98 1.38
C CYS A 79 -21.27 -7.79 1.91
N LEU A 80 -20.84 -6.54 1.68
CA LEU A 80 -21.57 -5.32 2.04
C LEU A 80 -22.81 -5.07 1.13
N GLY A 81 -22.96 -5.84 0.03
CA GLY A 81 -24.09 -5.76 -0.86
C GLY A 81 -23.78 -5.35 -2.30
N VAL A 82 -22.51 -5.25 -2.69
CA VAL A 82 -22.11 -5.03 -4.09
C VAL A 82 -22.13 -6.36 -4.84
N ASN A 83 -23.31 -7.03 -4.84
CA ASN A 83 -23.49 -8.39 -5.38
C ASN A 83 -24.40 -8.43 -6.62
N THR A 84 -24.80 -7.27 -7.15
CA THR A 84 -25.53 -7.19 -8.42
C THR A 84 -24.61 -7.56 -9.60
N PRO A 85 -25.13 -8.01 -10.76
CA PRO A 85 -24.29 -8.32 -11.92
C PRO A 85 -23.35 -7.17 -12.30
N ALA A 86 -23.84 -5.92 -12.26
CA ALA A 86 -23.01 -4.73 -12.50
C ALA A 86 -21.97 -4.53 -11.39
N GLY A 87 -22.34 -4.75 -10.13
CA GLY A 87 -21.45 -4.69 -8.98
C GLY A 87 -20.33 -5.72 -9.06
N ILE A 88 -20.65 -6.97 -9.39
CA ILE A 88 -19.67 -8.03 -9.61
C ILE A 88 -18.71 -7.65 -10.75
N GLY A 89 -19.23 -7.09 -11.84
CA GLY A 89 -18.39 -6.56 -12.94
C GLY A 89 -17.42 -5.49 -12.47
N ALA A 90 -17.87 -4.56 -11.61
CA ALA A 90 -17.01 -3.53 -11.03
C ALA A 90 -15.94 -4.12 -10.08
N LEU A 91 -16.27 -5.14 -9.28
CA LEU A 91 -15.31 -5.82 -8.40
C LEU A 91 -14.27 -6.62 -9.21
N ILE A 92 -14.67 -7.28 -10.29
CA ILE A 92 -13.74 -7.96 -11.22
C ILE A 92 -12.80 -6.93 -11.83
N PHE A 93 -13.34 -5.84 -12.37
CA PHE A 93 -12.55 -4.74 -12.93
C PHE A 93 -11.52 -4.20 -11.93
N TYR A 94 -11.95 -3.91 -10.69
CA TYR A 94 -11.07 -3.45 -9.63
C TYR A 94 -9.95 -4.44 -9.32
N SER A 95 -10.28 -5.73 -9.19
CA SER A 95 -9.31 -6.79 -8.88
C SER A 95 -8.27 -6.93 -10.01
N VAL A 96 -8.71 -6.92 -11.27
CA VAL A 96 -7.80 -6.95 -12.42
C VAL A 96 -6.94 -5.70 -12.48
N ALA A 97 -7.52 -4.51 -12.27
CA ALA A 97 -6.80 -3.25 -12.23
C ALA A 97 -5.71 -3.24 -11.14
N SER A 98 -5.98 -3.83 -9.98
CA SER A 98 -5.02 -3.96 -8.89
C SER A 98 -3.81 -4.81 -9.27
N VAL A 99 -4.03 -5.94 -9.96
CA VAL A 99 -2.95 -6.81 -10.46
C VAL A 99 -2.10 -6.09 -11.51
N ILE A 100 -2.75 -5.44 -12.49
CA ILE A 100 -2.07 -4.66 -13.53
C ILE A 100 -1.21 -3.57 -12.90
N ARG A 101 -1.78 -2.87 -11.92
CA ARG A 101 -1.07 -1.80 -11.17
C ARG A 101 0.21 -2.30 -10.52
N LEU A 102 0.13 -3.43 -9.84
CA LEU A 102 1.25 -4.00 -9.10
C LEU A 102 2.33 -4.53 -10.05
N ALA A 103 1.93 -5.21 -11.13
CA ALA A 103 2.85 -5.67 -12.16
C ALA A 103 3.59 -4.50 -12.82
N TYR A 104 2.88 -3.43 -13.18
CA TYR A 104 3.48 -2.23 -13.75
C TYR A 104 4.46 -1.55 -12.78
N PHE A 105 4.09 -1.47 -11.50
CA PHE A 105 4.97 -0.91 -10.47
C PHE A 105 6.27 -1.71 -10.33
N ASN A 106 6.20 -3.05 -10.31
CA ASN A 106 7.36 -3.91 -10.20
C ASN A 106 8.32 -3.76 -11.39
N VAL A 107 7.78 -3.74 -12.61
CA VAL A 107 8.59 -3.53 -13.82
C VAL A 107 9.26 -2.14 -13.80
N SER A 108 8.51 -1.11 -13.44
CA SER A 108 9.04 0.26 -13.35
C SER A 108 10.13 0.40 -12.29
N GLU A 109 9.97 -0.28 -11.14
CA GLU A 109 10.95 -0.24 -10.05
C GLU A 109 12.22 -0.99 -10.41
N THR A 110 12.11 -2.15 -11.06
CA THR A 110 13.26 -2.93 -11.55
C THR A 110 14.06 -2.14 -12.59
N LYS A 111 13.38 -1.50 -13.55
CA LYS A 111 14.07 -0.63 -14.54
C LYS A 111 14.81 0.51 -13.87
N ARG A 112 14.16 1.19 -12.93
CA ARG A 112 14.76 2.30 -12.20
C ARG A 112 16.01 1.87 -11.41
N GLN A 113 15.96 0.73 -10.73
CA GLN A 113 17.11 0.22 -9.96
C GLN A 113 18.32 -0.10 -10.83
N ASN A 114 18.07 -0.47 -12.09
CA ASN A 114 19.15 -0.73 -13.06
C ASN A 114 19.74 0.56 -13.67
N GLU A 115 18.97 1.66 -13.71
CA GLU A 115 19.38 2.91 -14.36
C GLU A 115 19.98 3.93 -13.36
N THR A 116 19.43 4.02 -12.14
CA THR A 116 19.86 5.01 -11.14
C THR A 116 19.72 4.50 -9.71
N SER A 117 20.68 4.89 -8.86
CA SER A 117 20.62 4.70 -7.41
C SER A 117 19.83 5.80 -6.67
N GLU A 118 19.31 6.79 -7.37
CA GLU A 118 18.58 7.91 -6.76
C GLU A 118 17.16 7.55 -6.30
N ASN A 119 16.70 8.19 -5.24
CA ASN A 119 15.35 8.00 -4.72
C ASN A 119 14.29 8.55 -5.68
N ARG A 120 13.18 7.83 -5.83
CA ARG A 120 12.03 8.21 -6.66
C ARG A 120 11.50 9.60 -6.28
N GLN A 121 11.47 10.53 -7.25
CA GLN A 121 10.97 11.90 -7.04
C GLN A 121 9.46 12.01 -7.31
N TYR A 122 8.86 11.07 -8.05
CA TYR A 122 7.45 11.06 -8.41
C TYR A 122 6.80 9.74 -8.04
N TYR A 123 5.59 9.80 -7.49
CA TYR A 123 4.70 8.64 -7.43
C TYR A 123 4.03 8.50 -8.80
N GLN A 124 4.04 7.30 -9.35
CA GLN A 124 3.27 6.96 -10.54
C GLN A 124 1.96 6.32 -10.09
N GLY A 125 0.83 7.00 -10.27
CA GLY A 125 -0.50 6.54 -9.95
C GLY A 125 -0.78 6.26 -8.45
N LEU A 126 -1.98 5.76 -8.15
CA LEU A 126 -2.42 5.45 -6.79
C LEU A 126 -1.75 4.15 -6.29
N PRO A 127 -1.15 4.11 -5.08
CA PRO A 127 -0.67 2.85 -4.48
C PRO A 127 -1.82 1.88 -4.22
N ILE A 128 -1.58 0.57 -4.39
CA ILE A 128 -2.60 -0.45 -4.15
C ILE A 128 -3.07 -0.46 -2.69
N THR A 129 -2.17 -0.18 -1.75
CA THR A 129 -2.41 -0.11 -0.31
C THR A 129 -3.35 1.03 0.10
N SER A 130 -3.62 2.00 -0.80
CA SER A 130 -4.56 3.10 -0.53
C SER A 130 -5.97 2.60 -0.18
N MET A 131 -6.36 1.41 -0.67
CA MET A 131 -7.67 0.82 -0.34
C MET A 131 -7.80 0.46 1.14
N ALA A 132 -6.68 0.19 1.83
CA ALA A 132 -6.65 -0.03 3.28
C ALA A 132 -6.99 1.23 4.09
N ILE A 133 -7.01 2.40 3.45
CA ILE A 133 -7.44 3.67 4.06
C ILE A 133 -8.82 4.07 3.54
N ILE A 134 -9.02 3.97 2.23
CA ILE A 134 -10.25 4.42 1.55
C ILE A 134 -11.47 3.62 2.06
N LEU A 135 -11.39 2.30 2.08
CA LEU A 135 -12.54 1.46 2.45
C LEU A 135 -12.94 1.59 3.93
N PRO A 136 -12.01 1.59 4.92
CA PRO A 136 -12.35 1.91 6.30
C PRO A 136 -13.00 3.29 6.45
N PHE A 137 -12.49 4.31 5.75
CA PHE A 137 -13.07 5.65 5.78
C PHE A 137 -14.50 5.68 5.22
N LEU A 138 -14.74 5.04 4.08
CA LEU A 138 -16.08 4.89 3.50
C LEU A 138 -17.02 4.14 4.44
N TYR A 139 -16.54 3.09 5.10
CA TYR A 139 -17.33 2.32 6.04
C TYR A 139 -17.73 3.14 7.28
N LEU A 140 -16.87 4.00 7.79
CA LEU A 140 -17.20 4.95 8.85
C LEU A 140 -18.29 5.93 8.42
N MET A 141 -18.28 6.36 7.16
CA MET A 141 -19.30 7.23 6.59
C MET A 141 -20.65 6.54 6.34
N ARG A 142 -20.74 5.21 6.48
CA ARG A 142 -21.98 4.43 6.28
C ARG A 142 -23.16 5.02 7.06
N ARG A 143 -22.91 5.49 8.28
CA ARG A 143 -23.96 6.06 9.16
C ARG A 143 -24.54 7.35 8.58
N TYR A 144 -23.76 8.12 7.84
CA TYR A 144 -24.19 9.38 7.24
C TYR A 144 -24.79 9.19 5.86
N CYS A 145 -24.31 8.23 5.08
CA CYS A 145 -24.78 7.96 3.72
C CYS A 145 -26.13 7.20 3.67
N GLY A 146 -26.50 6.50 4.74
CA GLY A 146 -27.79 5.77 4.81
C GLY A 146 -28.02 4.87 3.59
N LEU A 147 -29.13 5.09 2.88
CA LEU A 147 -29.55 4.31 1.70
C LEU A 147 -28.58 4.45 0.51
N TYR A 148 -27.87 5.57 0.39
CA TYR A 148 -26.94 5.84 -0.71
C TYR A 148 -25.57 5.17 -0.52
N PHE A 149 -25.31 4.54 0.60
CA PHE A 149 -24.01 3.93 0.93
C PHE A 149 -23.55 2.92 -0.12
N LEU A 150 -24.44 2.07 -0.62
CA LEU A 150 -24.11 1.10 -1.66
C LEU A 150 -23.71 1.77 -2.97
N ILE A 151 -24.38 2.84 -3.35
CA ILE A 151 -24.05 3.62 -4.56
C ILE A 151 -22.65 4.23 -4.41
N VAL A 152 -22.36 4.79 -3.24
CA VAL A 152 -21.04 5.39 -2.93
C VAL A 152 -19.94 4.34 -3.05
N ILE A 153 -20.14 3.12 -2.52
CA ILE A 153 -19.13 2.04 -2.65
C ILE A 153 -18.95 1.63 -4.12
N HIS A 154 -20.03 1.46 -4.89
CA HIS A 154 -19.93 1.10 -6.31
C HIS A 154 -19.09 2.13 -7.07
N ILE A 155 -19.39 3.40 -6.89
CA ILE A 155 -18.65 4.51 -7.53
C ILE A 155 -17.19 4.52 -7.07
N ALA A 156 -16.94 4.37 -5.76
CA ALA A 156 -15.60 4.37 -5.20
C ALA A 156 -14.73 3.23 -5.76
N VAL A 157 -15.27 2.01 -5.85
CA VAL A 157 -14.55 0.84 -6.41
C VAL A 157 -14.18 1.09 -7.87
N ILE A 158 -15.10 1.63 -8.68
CA ILE A 158 -14.82 1.95 -10.09
C ILE A 158 -13.75 3.04 -10.20
N ILE A 159 -13.88 4.13 -9.42
CA ILE A 159 -12.91 5.24 -9.43
C ILE A 159 -11.52 4.74 -9.01
N VAL A 160 -11.41 3.96 -7.94
CA VAL A 160 -10.12 3.43 -7.49
C VAL A 160 -9.52 2.49 -8.53
N GLY A 161 -10.33 1.60 -9.15
CA GLY A 161 -9.88 0.74 -10.24
C GLY A 161 -9.34 1.55 -11.43
N LEU A 162 -10.01 2.63 -11.83
CA LEU A 162 -9.53 3.55 -12.87
C LEU A 162 -8.22 4.23 -12.46
N LEU A 163 -8.11 4.71 -11.21
CA LEU A 163 -6.90 5.35 -10.69
C LEU A 163 -5.70 4.39 -10.60
N PHE A 164 -5.94 3.08 -10.49
CA PHE A 164 -4.88 2.06 -10.55
C PHE A 164 -4.29 1.94 -11.95
N ILE A 165 -5.12 2.06 -12.99
CA ILE A 165 -4.67 1.96 -14.39
C ILE A 165 -4.07 3.28 -14.89
N LEU A 166 -4.57 4.42 -14.43
CA LEU A 166 -4.10 5.73 -14.87
C LEU A 166 -2.68 6.02 -14.38
N ASP A 167 -1.79 6.35 -15.29
CA ASP A 167 -0.40 6.76 -14.99
C ASP A 167 -0.34 8.25 -14.61
N ILE A 168 -0.89 8.58 -13.44
CA ILE A 168 -0.88 9.94 -12.91
C ILE A 168 0.45 10.14 -12.17
N LYS A 169 1.32 10.99 -12.70
CA LYS A 169 2.58 11.37 -12.05
C LYS A 169 2.31 12.39 -10.95
N VAL A 170 2.30 11.95 -9.70
CA VAL A 170 2.18 12.83 -8.52
C VAL A 170 3.57 13.13 -7.98
N LYS A 171 3.93 14.43 -7.95
CA LYS A 171 5.20 14.84 -7.35
C LYS A 171 5.21 14.52 -5.87
N LYS A 172 6.26 13.81 -5.42
CA LYS A 172 6.42 13.48 -4.01
C LYS A 172 6.57 14.79 -3.22
N PRO A 173 5.78 15.04 -2.16
CA PRO A 173 5.99 16.20 -1.31
C PRO A 173 7.41 16.10 -0.74
N GLN A 174 8.25 17.04 -1.12
CA GLN A 174 9.58 17.16 -0.51
C GLN A 174 9.33 17.69 0.91
N ASN A 175 9.55 16.85 1.92
CA ASN A 175 9.53 17.30 3.29
C ASN A 175 10.61 18.40 3.43
N PRO A 176 10.27 19.63 3.83
CA PRO A 176 11.23 20.69 4.09
C PRO A 176 11.90 20.53 5.47
N VAL A 177 11.99 19.32 6.01
CA VAL A 177 12.88 19.07 7.13
C VAL A 177 14.30 18.96 6.57
N ARG A 178 14.85 20.10 6.15
CA ARG A 178 16.30 20.29 6.18
C ARG A 178 16.70 20.15 7.65
N ILE A 179 17.19 18.99 8.02
CA ILE A 179 18.06 18.87 9.18
C ILE A 179 19.21 19.81 8.84
N LEU A 180 19.25 20.96 9.52
CA LEU A 180 20.42 21.84 9.50
C LEU A 180 21.62 20.96 9.81
N PRO A 181 22.65 20.92 8.94
CA PRO A 181 23.89 20.27 9.32
C PRO A 181 24.37 21.05 10.54
N VAL A 182 24.35 20.41 11.72
CA VAL A 182 25.08 20.90 12.87
C VAL A 182 26.54 20.83 12.44
N SER A 183 27.03 21.99 12.03
CA SER A 183 28.44 22.21 11.78
C SER A 183 29.15 22.01 13.11
N TYR A 184 29.71 20.84 13.31
CA TYR A 184 30.71 20.66 14.34
C TYR A 184 31.93 21.51 13.91
N THR A 185 31.97 22.76 14.38
CA THR A 185 33.17 23.55 14.42
C THR A 185 34.14 22.79 15.29
N HIS A 186 35.12 22.19 14.65
CA HIS A 186 36.29 21.63 15.24
C HIS A 186 36.99 22.76 16.01
N LEU A 187 36.81 22.80 17.33
CA LEU A 187 37.71 23.49 18.24
C LEU A 187 39.02 22.71 18.24
N ARG A 188 39.90 23.08 17.31
CA ARG A 188 41.31 22.68 17.30
C ARG A 188 41.94 23.41 18.49
N ALA A 189 42.07 22.70 19.60
CA ALA A 189 42.91 23.14 20.70
C ALA A 189 44.33 23.34 20.18
N HIS A 190 44.81 24.56 20.27
CA HIS A 190 46.19 24.94 20.10
C HIS A 190 46.95 24.44 21.34
N GLU A 191 47.59 23.31 21.25
CA GLU A 191 48.68 22.99 22.20
C GLU A 191 49.90 23.77 21.78
N THR A 192 50.18 24.82 22.49
CA THR A 192 51.49 25.46 22.55
C THR A 192 52.42 24.54 23.31
N VAL A 193 53.37 23.95 22.61
CA VAL A 193 54.54 23.34 23.22
C VAL A 193 55.51 24.50 23.50
N LEU A 194 55.76 24.76 24.78
CA LEU A 194 56.92 25.47 25.28
C LEU A 194 57.99 24.43 25.58
N ASP A 195 59.18 24.73 25.10
CA ASP A 195 60.54 24.27 25.32
C ASP A 195 61.14 23.50 24.17
#